data_3d1dd9d83acd9d330bc4307468785b96
#
_entry.id   3d1dd9d83acd9d330bc4307468785b96
#
_cell.length_a   1.000
_cell.length_b   1.000
_cell.length_c   1.000
_cell.angle_alpha   90.00
_cell.angle_beta   90.00
_cell.angle_gamma   90.00
#
_symmetry.space_group_name_H-M   'P 1'
#
loop_
_entity.id
_entity.type
_entity.pdbx_description
1 polymer ?
#
loop_
_entity_poly.entity_id
_entity_poly.type
_entity_poly.pdbx_seq_one_letter_code
_entity_poly.pdbx_strand_id
1 'polypeptide(L)'
;MHKFDSILIILVLLVALYCAKLLRALHQRVSKSNQQTQESIKELKEQVWHSYRQSEALRQLFALLKFSAPIPPTRSWAASPDLLLTIAELVQKRKPRLVVELGSGVSTLIVAKAGARKVISIDNSAEFAMKTREMLKAHKVRGVEVRVAPLKAHASGVDWYDTAKLKDLKKIDMLIIDGPPGSKNSDARKPALKELLAKLSPNVVVVIDDVNRIGERQLSEAFAKALPRHTLNILNHEKGTAVISPR
;
A
#
# COMPACT_ATOMS: atom_id res chain seq x y z
N MET A 1 -36.12 -21.41 70.32
CA MET A 1 -34.68 -21.48 69.87
C MET A 1 -34.56 -21.97 68.43
N HIS A 2 -35.03 -23.12 68.02
CA HIS A 2 -34.84 -23.67 66.69
C HIS A 2 -35.30 -22.86 65.45
N LYS A 3 -36.33 -22.02 65.58
CA LYS A 3 -36.81 -21.20 64.44
C LYS A 3 -35.88 -20.02 64.11
N PHE A 4 -35.22 -19.44 65.11
CA PHE A 4 -34.32 -18.31 64.94
C PHE A 4 -33.01 -18.77 64.25
N ASP A 5 -32.49 -19.94 64.64
CA ASP A 5 -31.26 -20.53 64.04
C ASP A 5 -31.47 -20.88 62.57
N SER A 6 -32.67 -21.38 62.20
CA SER A 6 -33.02 -21.69 60.82
C SER A 6 -33.09 -20.44 59.93
N ILE A 7 -33.65 -19.31 60.44
CA ILE A 7 -33.69 -18.05 59.71
C ILE A 7 -32.30 -17.47 59.47
N LEU A 8 -31.43 -17.56 60.50
CA LEU A 8 -30.04 -17.10 60.41
C LEU A 8 -29.24 -17.89 59.34
N ILE A 9 -29.39 -19.22 59.31
CA ILE A 9 -28.76 -20.07 58.34
C ILE A 9 -29.21 -19.74 56.90
N ILE A 10 -30.51 -19.52 56.68
CA ILE A 10 -31.07 -19.12 55.38
C ILE A 10 -30.47 -17.77 54.94
N LEU A 11 -30.39 -16.79 55.84
CA LEU A 11 -29.79 -15.48 55.53
C LEU A 11 -28.32 -15.59 55.12
N VAL A 12 -27.54 -16.38 55.87
CA VAL A 12 -26.12 -16.63 55.54
C VAL A 12 -25.96 -17.30 54.15
N LEU A 13 -26.83 -18.28 53.84
CA LEU A 13 -26.83 -18.90 52.51
C LEU A 13 -27.18 -17.93 51.38
N LEU A 14 -28.17 -17.06 51.59
CA LEU A 14 -28.54 -16.02 50.61
C LEU A 14 -27.39 -15.04 50.36
N VAL A 15 -26.71 -14.60 51.42
CA VAL A 15 -25.55 -13.72 51.30
C VAL A 15 -24.39 -14.45 50.58
N ALA A 16 -24.14 -15.69 50.94
CA ALA A 16 -23.11 -16.48 50.26
C ALA A 16 -23.39 -16.66 48.74
N LEU A 17 -24.64 -16.95 48.36
CA LEU A 17 -25.07 -17.03 46.98
C LEU A 17 -24.92 -15.69 46.23
N TYR A 18 -25.29 -14.61 46.88
CA TYR A 18 -25.12 -13.26 46.35
C TYR A 18 -23.65 -12.91 46.11
N CYS A 19 -22.79 -13.17 47.10
CA CYS A 19 -21.34 -12.99 46.97
C CYS A 19 -20.75 -13.84 45.83
N ALA A 20 -21.15 -15.12 45.74
CA ALA A 20 -20.72 -16.00 44.66
C ALA A 20 -21.13 -15.47 43.27
N LYS A 21 -22.35 -14.91 43.15
CA LYS A 21 -22.82 -14.27 41.92
C LYS A 21 -21.96 -13.03 41.53
N LEU A 22 -21.67 -12.17 42.53
CA LEU A 22 -20.81 -11.00 42.32
C LEU A 22 -19.39 -11.39 41.93
N LEU A 23 -18.81 -12.38 42.58
CA LEU A 23 -17.47 -12.88 42.25
C LEU A 23 -17.41 -13.45 40.84
N ARG A 24 -18.42 -14.19 40.40
CA ARG A 24 -18.51 -14.68 39.03
C ARG A 24 -18.58 -13.52 38.02
N ALA A 25 -19.43 -12.53 38.29
CA ALA A 25 -19.56 -11.38 37.43
C ALA A 25 -18.26 -10.55 37.35
N LEU A 26 -17.56 -10.39 38.47
CA LEU A 26 -16.26 -9.72 38.54
C LEU A 26 -15.21 -10.52 37.74
N HIS A 27 -15.14 -11.83 37.97
CA HIS A 27 -14.21 -12.72 37.26
C HIS A 27 -14.42 -12.64 35.74
N GLN A 28 -15.67 -12.67 35.26
CA GLN A 28 -15.98 -12.55 33.85
C GLN A 28 -15.54 -11.18 33.29
N ARG A 29 -15.76 -10.08 34.02
CA ARG A 29 -15.31 -8.74 33.61
C ARG A 29 -13.79 -8.65 33.53
N VAL A 30 -13.08 -9.16 34.54
CA VAL A 30 -11.62 -9.17 34.57
C VAL A 30 -11.07 -10.03 33.43
N SER A 31 -11.62 -11.21 33.19
CA SER A 31 -11.20 -12.10 32.10
C SER A 31 -11.39 -11.43 30.74
N LYS A 32 -12.56 -10.79 30.50
CA LYS A 32 -12.82 -10.05 29.27
C LYS A 32 -11.87 -8.86 29.09
N SER A 33 -11.62 -8.10 30.17
CA SER A 33 -10.66 -6.98 30.14
C SER A 33 -9.24 -7.45 29.83
N ASN A 34 -8.80 -8.56 30.45
CA ASN A 34 -7.50 -9.13 30.19
C ASN A 34 -7.36 -9.60 28.73
N GLN A 35 -8.38 -10.24 28.17
CA GLN A 35 -8.37 -10.65 26.78
C GLN A 35 -8.24 -9.45 25.85
N GLN A 36 -9.04 -8.41 26.04
CA GLN A 36 -8.95 -7.16 25.25
C GLN A 36 -7.56 -6.51 25.36
N THR A 37 -6.98 -6.50 26.57
CA THR A 37 -5.64 -5.97 26.79
C THR A 37 -4.59 -6.78 26.02
N GLN A 38 -4.68 -8.10 26.03
CA GLN A 38 -3.74 -8.97 25.30
C GLN A 38 -3.86 -8.78 23.77
N GLU A 39 -5.08 -8.63 23.25
CA GLU A 39 -5.33 -8.33 21.84
C GLU A 39 -4.70 -6.98 21.47
N SER A 40 -4.93 -5.93 22.28
CA SER A 40 -4.34 -4.60 22.05
C SER A 40 -2.80 -4.62 22.12
N ILE A 41 -2.20 -5.39 23.03
CA ILE A 41 -0.75 -5.56 23.13
C ILE A 41 -0.21 -6.25 21.86
N LYS A 42 -0.91 -7.26 21.36
CA LYS A 42 -0.53 -7.95 20.13
C LYS A 42 -0.54 -7.01 18.94
N GLU A 43 -1.62 -6.25 18.75
CA GLU A 43 -1.74 -5.24 17.70
C GLU A 43 -0.63 -4.17 17.79
N LEU A 44 -0.35 -3.69 19.01
CA LEU A 44 0.72 -2.71 19.22
C LEU A 44 2.09 -3.26 18.83
N LYS A 45 2.39 -4.51 19.21
CA LYS A 45 3.65 -5.17 18.81
C LYS A 45 3.78 -5.27 17.29
N GLU A 46 2.70 -5.63 16.59
CA GLU A 46 2.68 -5.69 15.13
C GLU A 46 2.92 -4.30 14.51
N GLN A 47 2.28 -3.25 15.03
CA GLN A 47 2.49 -1.87 14.58
C GLN A 47 3.93 -1.39 14.81
N VAL A 48 4.50 -1.68 15.96
CA VAL A 48 5.91 -1.37 16.28
C VAL A 48 6.85 -2.08 15.31
N TRP A 49 6.61 -3.37 15.06
CA TRP A 49 7.40 -4.15 14.12
C TRP A 49 7.31 -3.60 12.69
N HIS A 50 6.11 -3.25 12.24
CA HIS A 50 5.92 -2.60 10.93
C HIS A 50 6.67 -1.26 10.86
N SER A 51 6.59 -0.43 11.89
CA SER A 51 7.30 0.84 11.92
C SER A 51 8.83 0.66 11.91
N TYR A 52 9.34 -0.34 12.60
CA TYR A 52 10.76 -0.69 12.56
C TYR A 52 11.20 -1.10 11.14
N ARG A 53 10.45 -1.99 10.47
CA ARG A 53 10.74 -2.40 9.09
C ARG A 53 10.75 -1.22 8.11
N GLN A 54 9.81 -0.27 8.25
CA GLN A 54 9.80 0.94 7.42
C GLN A 54 11.05 1.80 7.64
N SER A 55 11.51 1.90 8.90
CA SER A 55 12.75 2.62 9.23
C SER A 55 13.99 1.94 8.65
N GLU A 56 14.06 0.61 8.66
CA GLU A 56 15.13 -0.15 8.02
C GLU A 56 15.13 0.03 6.50
N ALA A 57 13.96 -0.09 5.85
CA ALA A 57 13.83 0.11 4.42
C ALA A 57 14.26 1.53 4.00
N LEU A 58 13.89 2.55 4.79
CA LEU A 58 14.29 3.92 4.53
C LEU A 58 15.81 4.12 4.64
N ARG A 59 16.47 3.51 5.64
CA ARG A 59 17.94 3.55 5.78
C ARG A 59 18.63 2.89 4.59
N GLN A 60 18.13 1.72 4.15
CA GLN A 60 18.67 1.03 2.98
C GLN A 60 18.46 1.87 1.70
N LEU A 61 17.31 2.52 1.56
CA LEU A 61 17.04 3.41 0.45
C LEU A 61 18.03 4.60 0.40
N PHE A 62 18.35 5.20 1.55
CA PHE A 62 19.35 6.29 1.64
C PHE A 62 20.78 5.79 1.40
N ALA A 63 21.10 4.56 1.74
CA ALA A 63 22.38 3.95 1.40
C ALA A 63 22.49 3.66 -0.11
N LEU A 64 21.37 3.30 -0.73
CA LEU A 64 21.31 2.92 -2.15
C LEU A 64 21.30 4.14 -3.09
N LEU A 65 20.65 5.23 -2.69
CA LEU A 65 20.39 6.41 -3.51
C LEU A 65 20.93 7.71 -2.88
N LYS A 66 21.46 8.59 -3.73
CA LYS A 66 21.92 9.91 -3.31
C LYS A 66 20.84 10.97 -3.54
N PHE A 67 20.45 11.66 -2.47
CA PHE A 67 19.48 12.75 -2.51
C PHE A 67 20.16 14.10 -2.40
N SER A 68 19.66 15.10 -3.14
CA SER A 68 20.21 16.47 -3.15
C SER A 68 19.41 17.43 -2.26
N ALA A 69 18.26 16.97 -1.74
CA ALA A 69 17.36 17.70 -0.85
C ALA A 69 16.65 16.71 0.07
N PRO A 70 15.96 17.15 1.12
CA PRO A 70 15.07 16.28 1.89
C PRO A 70 13.95 15.69 1.01
N ILE A 71 13.62 14.41 1.24
CA ILE A 71 12.45 13.81 0.62
C ILE A 71 11.20 14.13 1.45
N PRO A 72 10.01 14.28 0.82
CA PRO A 72 8.76 14.43 1.56
C PRO A 72 8.47 13.23 2.47
N PRO A 73 7.57 13.38 3.47
CA PRO A 73 7.11 12.26 4.27
C PRO A 73 6.61 11.12 3.40
N THR A 74 7.02 9.91 3.75
CA THR A 74 6.55 8.65 3.16
C THR A 74 5.42 8.06 4.01
N ARG A 75 4.76 7.01 3.50
CA ARG A 75 3.59 6.36 4.15
C ARG A 75 2.29 7.17 4.01
N SER A 76 1.20 6.66 4.56
CA SER A 76 -0.14 7.21 4.38
C SER A 76 -0.53 7.25 2.89
N TRP A 77 -0.73 8.43 2.31
CA TRP A 77 -1.03 8.59 0.88
C TRP A 77 0.18 8.37 -0.03
N ALA A 78 1.39 8.59 0.48
CA ALA A 78 2.61 8.34 -0.26
C ALA A 78 3.01 6.86 -0.20
N ALA A 79 3.82 6.45 -1.16
CA ALA A 79 4.44 5.12 -1.17
C ALA A 79 5.22 4.86 0.12
N SER A 80 5.12 3.64 0.64
CA SER A 80 5.84 3.22 1.85
C SER A 80 7.33 2.97 1.57
N PRO A 81 8.22 3.15 2.56
CA PRO A 81 9.65 2.91 2.40
C PRO A 81 10.02 1.54 1.83
N ASP A 82 9.34 0.48 2.22
CA ASP A 82 9.57 -0.88 1.71
C ASP A 82 9.19 -1.01 0.22
N LEU A 83 8.09 -0.40 -0.22
CA LEU A 83 7.75 -0.30 -1.64
C LEU A 83 8.80 0.52 -2.41
N LEU A 84 9.20 1.69 -1.88
CA LEU A 84 10.20 2.55 -2.52
C LEU A 84 11.56 1.84 -2.68
N LEU A 85 11.98 1.07 -1.68
CA LEU A 85 13.19 0.26 -1.74
C LEU A 85 13.09 -0.82 -2.82
N THR A 86 12.00 -1.57 -2.85
CA THR A 86 11.75 -2.59 -3.89
C THR A 86 11.74 -1.98 -5.29
N ILE A 87 11.12 -0.82 -5.49
CA ILE A 87 11.15 -0.12 -6.77
C ILE A 87 12.58 0.25 -7.15
N ALA A 88 13.37 0.82 -6.22
CA ALA A 88 14.75 1.18 -6.47
C ALA A 88 15.60 -0.03 -6.90
N GLU A 89 15.50 -1.14 -6.18
CA GLU A 89 16.20 -2.39 -6.47
C GLU A 89 15.81 -2.96 -7.85
N LEU A 90 14.51 -2.97 -8.16
CA LEU A 90 14.01 -3.43 -9.45
C LEU A 90 14.54 -2.56 -10.60
N VAL A 91 14.54 -1.23 -10.44
CA VAL A 91 15.08 -0.31 -11.46
C VAL A 91 16.57 -0.53 -11.65
N GLN A 92 17.36 -0.66 -10.58
CA GLN A 92 18.81 -0.91 -10.68
C GLN A 92 19.12 -2.27 -11.33
N LYS A 93 18.35 -3.30 -10.97
CA LYS A 93 18.53 -4.66 -11.52
C LYS A 93 18.11 -4.76 -12.99
N ARG A 94 16.96 -4.18 -13.35
CA ARG A 94 16.35 -4.33 -14.68
C ARG A 94 16.77 -3.26 -15.68
N LYS A 95 17.23 -2.10 -15.20
CA LYS A 95 17.69 -0.95 -16.01
C LYS A 95 16.68 -0.57 -17.11
N PRO A 96 15.41 -0.31 -16.73
CA PRO A 96 14.34 -0.06 -17.69
C PRO A 96 14.63 1.21 -18.51
N ARG A 97 14.38 1.14 -19.83
CA ARG A 97 14.49 2.29 -20.72
C ARG A 97 13.31 3.25 -20.56
N LEU A 98 12.12 2.70 -20.37
CA LEU A 98 10.89 3.46 -20.13
C LEU A 98 10.17 2.88 -18.91
N VAL A 99 10.00 3.72 -17.89
CA VAL A 99 9.10 3.49 -16.78
C VAL A 99 7.86 4.35 -16.96
N VAL A 100 6.69 3.75 -16.85
CA VAL A 100 5.41 4.46 -16.74
C VAL A 100 4.86 4.25 -15.35
N GLU A 101 4.42 5.32 -14.72
CA GLU A 101 3.86 5.31 -13.38
C GLU A 101 2.47 5.96 -13.40
N LEU A 102 1.53 5.34 -12.74
CA LEU A 102 0.20 5.86 -12.48
C LEU A 102 0.12 6.31 -11.02
N GLY A 103 -0.06 7.60 -10.79
CA GLY A 103 0.11 8.28 -9.50
C GLY A 103 1.54 8.84 -9.36
N SER A 104 1.69 10.17 -9.32
CA SER A 104 3.01 10.81 -9.19
C SER A 104 3.34 11.10 -7.73
N GLY A 105 4.63 11.09 -7.37
CA GLY A 105 5.06 11.39 -6.02
C GLY A 105 6.51 11.04 -5.73
N VAL A 106 6.76 10.65 -4.49
CA VAL A 106 8.12 10.25 -4.04
C VAL A 106 8.63 9.05 -4.86
N SER A 107 7.77 8.11 -5.22
CA SER A 107 8.10 6.97 -6.08
C SER A 107 8.68 7.41 -7.43
N THR A 108 8.15 8.48 -8.04
CA THR A 108 8.70 9.09 -9.28
C THR A 108 10.17 9.52 -9.10
N LEU A 109 10.46 10.17 -7.97
CA LEU A 109 11.83 10.56 -7.61
C LEU A 109 12.74 9.34 -7.46
N ILE A 110 12.26 8.31 -6.74
CA ILE A 110 13.04 7.08 -6.50
C ILE A 110 13.36 6.37 -7.82
N VAL A 111 12.38 6.19 -8.69
CA VAL A 111 12.56 5.58 -10.02
C VAL A 111 13.65 6.30 -10.81
N ALA A 112 13.62 7.63 -10.82
CA ALA A 112 14.59 8.42 -11.56
C ALA A 112 15.98 8.36 -10.91
N LYS A 113 16.08 8.45 -9.58
CA LYS A 113 17.34 8.36 -8.82
C LYS A 113 17.96 6.97 -8.89
N ALA A 114 17.15 5.93 -9.02
CA ALA A 114 17.61 4.55 -9.19
C ALA A 114 18.19 4.26 -10.59
N GLY A 115 18.06 5.20 -11.54
CA GLY A 115 18.71 5.12 -12.84
C GLY A 115 17.81 4.71 -14.02
N ALA A 116 16.49 4.87 -13.90
CA ALA A 116 15.60 4.73 -15.04
C ALA A 116 15.95 5.77 -16.13
N ARG A 117 16.04 5.35 -17.39
CA ARG A 117 16.47 6.24 -18.49
C ARG A 117 15.42 7.31 -18.82
N LYS A 118 14.15 6.92 -18.83
CA LYS A 118 13.00 7.82 -19.03
C LYS A 118 11.87 7.39 -18.09
N VAL A 119 11.26 8.37 -17.45
CA VAL A 119 10.08 8.16 -16.60
C VAL A 119 8.94 9.03 -17.12
N ILE A 120 7.76 8.43 -17.29
CA ILE A 120 6.52 9.15 -17.57
C ILE A 120 5.58 8.83 -16.41
N SER A 121 5.37 9.79 -15.54
CA SER A 121 4.46 9.68 -14.40
C SER A 121 3.16 10.41 -14.71
N ILE A 122 2.03 9.79 -14.45
CA ILE A 122 0.69 10.25 -14.82
C ILE A 122 -0.09 10.49 -13.55
N ASP A 123 -0.60 11.71 -13.40
CA ASP A 123 -1.36 12.11 -12.23
C ASP A 123 -2.70 12.71 -12.62
N ASN A 124 -3.75 12.43 -11.86
CA ASN A 124 -5.06 13.04 -12.09
C ASN A 124 -5.16 14.45 -11.47
N SER A 125 -4.31 14.78 -10.52
CA SER A 125 -4.28 16.05 -9.82
C SER A 125 -3.18 16.96 -10.36
N ALA A 126 -3.55 18.15 -10.83
CA ALA A 126 -2.60 19.17 -11.24
C ALA A 126 -1.72 19.65 -10.07
N GLU A 127 -2.28 19.70 -8.87
CA GLU A 127 -1.58 20.09 -7.63
C GLU A 127 -0.48 19.09 -7.28
N PHE A 128 -0.80 17.79 -7.23
CA PHE A 128 0.20 16.75 -6.91
C PHE A 128 1.26 16.64 -8.01
N ALA A 129 0.88 16.76 -9.28
CA ALA A 129 1.82 16.82 -10.38
C ALA A 129 2.79 18.01 -10.26
N MET A 130 2.30 19.18 -9.81
CA MET A 130 3.15 20.36 -9.56
C MET A 130 4.13 20.09 -8.42
N LYS A 131 3.66 19.61 -7.27
CA LYS A 131 4.52 19.25 -6.11
C LYS A 131 5.59 18.23 -6.51
N THR A 132 5.24 17.24 -7.34
CA THR A 132 6.20 16.26 -7.86
C THR A 132 7.25 16.91 -8.74
N ARG A 133 6.88 17.83 -9.65
CA ARG A 133 7.84 18.56 -10.48
C ARG A 133 8.79 19.43 -9.66
N GLU A 134 8.30 20.11 -8.62
CA GLU A 134 9.12 20.90 -7.69
C GLU A 134 10.13 20.03 -6.94
N MET A 135 9.70 18.88 -6.43
CA MET A 135 10.57 17.90 -5.80
C MET A 135 11.66 17.42 -6.75
N LEU A 136 11.29 17.02 -7.99
CA LEU A 136 12.26 16.59 -9.00
C LEU A 136 13.28 17.66 -9.33
N LYS A 137 12.86 18.93 -9.40
CA LYS A 137 13.75 20.10 -9.61
C LYS A 137 14.71 20.27 -8.43
N ALA A 138 14.24 20.20 -7.18
CA ALA A 138 15.07 20.30 -5.97
C ALA A 138 16.14 19.20 -5.93
N HIS A 139 15.82 18.01 -6.39
CA HIS A 139 16.74 16.88 -6.51
C HIS A 139 17.59 16.88 -7.79
N LYS A 140 17.49 17.91 -8.64
CA LYS A 140 18.23 18.05 -9.91
C LYS A 140 18.02 16.83 -10.85
N VAL A 141 16.83 16.23 -10.85
CA VAL A 141 16.50 15.08 -11.66
C VAL A 141 16.16 15.53 -13.08
N ARG A 142 16.60 14.73 -14.08
CA ARG A 142 16.31 14.91 -15.50
C ARG A 142 15.68 13.60 -16.05
N GLY A 143 15.07 13.67 -17.23
CA GLY A 143 14.51 12.47 -17.88
C GLY A 143 13.13 12.04 -17.34
N VAL A 144 12.48 12.91 -16.56
CA VAL A 144 11.14 12.66 -16.01
C VAL A 144 10.14 13.63 -16.61
N GLU A 145 9.03 13.08 -17.10
CA GLU A 145 7.87 13.81 -17.56
C GLU A 145 6.69 13.49 -16.63
N VAL A 146 6.13 14.51 -15.97
CA VAL A 146 4.92 14.37 -15.17
C VAL A 146 3.74 14.93 -15.95
N ARG A 147 2.80 14.07 -16.33
CA ARG A 147 1.61 14.41 -17.10
C ARG A 147 0.40 14.57 -16.20
N VAL A 148 -0.34 15.65 -16.38
CA VAL A 148 -1.68 15.79 -15.78
C VAL A 148 -2.70 15.15 -16.71
N ALA A 149 -3.39 14.13 -16.19
CA ALA A 149 -4.47 13.41 -16.89
C ALA A 149 -5.70 13.36 -15.97
N PRO A 150 -6.56 14.39 -16.00
CA PRO A 150 -7.78 14.41 -15.19
C PRO A 150 -8.61 13.15 -15.40
N LEU A 151 -9.31 12.72 -14.35
CA LEU A 151 -10.21 11.57 -14.45
C LEU A 151 -11.42 11.93 -15.30
N LYS A 152 -11.77 11.00 -16.17
CA LYS A 152 -12.95 11.06 -17.05
C LYS A 152 -13.71 9.75 -16.99
N ALA A 153 -15.01 9.79 -17.24
CA ALA A 153 -15.81 8.57 -17.38
C ALA A 153 -15.18 7.61 -18.39
N HIS A 154 -14.98 6.36 -17.98
CA HIS A 154 -14.36 5.33 -18.81
C HIS A 154 -15.37 4.22 -19.12
N ALA A 155 -15.20 3.55 -20.27
CA ALA A 155 -16.09 2.49 -20.74
C ALA A 155 -16.19 1.26 -19.78
N SER A 156 -15.37 1.18 -18.75
CA SER A 156 -15.45 0.17 -17.69
C SER A 156 -16.43 0.53 -16.58
N GLY A 157 -17.10 1.69 -16.65
CA GLY A 157 -18.05 2.14 -15.63
C GLY A 157 -17.42 2.87 -14.43
N VAL A 158 -16.11 3.13 -14.47
CA VAL A 158 -15.39 3.92 -13.45
C VAL A 158 -14.72 5.14 -14.07
N ASP A 159 -14.38 6.12 -13.25
CA ASP A 159 -13.55 7.23 -13.73
C ASP A 159 -12.09 6.78 -13.85
N TRP A 160 -11.47 7.16 -14.98
CA TRP A 160 -10.09 6.80 -15.30
C TRP A 160 -9.33 7.99 -15.88
N TYR A 161 -8.03 7.92 -15.88
CA TYR A 161 -7.17 8.92 -16.52
C TYR A 161 -7.59 9.21 -17.97
N ASP A 162 -7.51 10.47 -18.38
CA ASP A 162 -7.74 10.85 -19.77
C ASP A 162 -6.82 10.03 -20.70
N THR A 163 -7.39 9.07 -21.41
CA THR A 163 -6.66 8.13 -22.27
C THR A 163 -5.90 8.82 -23.41
N ALA A 164 -6.27 10.05 -23.77
CA ALA A 164 -5.52 10.84 -24.74
C ALA A 164 -4.06 11.09 -24.28
N LYS A 165 -3.83 11.17 -22.95
CA LYS A 165 -2.50 11.34 -22.36
C LYS A 165 -1.65 10.06 -22.34
N LEU A 166 -2.22 8.92 -22.74
CA LEU A 166 -1.59 7.61 -22.77
C LEU A 166 -1.34 7.08 -24.19
N LYS A 167 -1.82 7.77 -25.23
CA LYS A 167 -1.84 7.25 -26.62
C LYS A 167 -0.45 6.99 -27.20
N ASP A 168 0.52 7.84 -26.87
CA ASP A 168 1.90 7.76 -27.36
C ASP A 168 2.77 6.73 -26.61
N LEU A 169 2.27 6.19 -25.49
CA LEU A 169 2.99 5.20 -24.70
C LEU A 169 3.14 3.90 -25.50
N LYS A 170 4.36 3.36 -25.53
CA LYS A 170 4.70 2.08 -26.15
C LYS A 170 6.00 1.53 -25.60
N LYS A 171 6.17 0.20 -25.63
CA LYS A 171 7.38 -0.50 -25.17
C LYS A 171 7.74 -0.14 -23.72
N ILE A 172 6.74 -0.19 -22.82
CA ILE A 172 6.91 0.07 -21.39
C ILE A 172 7.69 -1.08 -20.77
N ASP A 173 8.87 -0.80 -20.23
CA ASP A 173 9.73 -1.83 -19.61
C ASP A 173 9.39 -2.02 -18.11
N MET A 174 8.86 -0.99 -17.45
CA MET A 174 8.33 -1.09 -16.10
C MET A 174 7.06 -0.25 -15.98
N LEU A 175 6.02 -0.85 -15.39
CA LEU A 175 4.75 -0.19 -15.09
C LEU A 175 4.53 -0.21 -13.59
N ILE A 176 4.36 0.97 -12.99
CA ILE A 176 4.04 1.13 -11.57
C ILE A 176 2.61 1.65 -11.45
N ILE A 177 1.77 0.97 -10.68
CA ILE A 177 0.37 1.30 -10.49
C ILE A 177 0.13 1.63 -9.01
N ASP A 178 0.08 2.94 -8.72
CA ASP A 178 -0.26 3.50 -7.42
C ASP A 178 -1.35 4.58 -7.54
N GLY A 179 -2.09 4.57 -8.63
CA GLY A 179 -3.17 5.50 -8.94
C GLY A 179 -4.12 4.94 -10.01
N PRO A 180 -5.29 5.55 -10.16
CA PRO A 180 -5.82 6.65 -9.36
C PRO A 180 -6.21 6.20 -7.95
N PRO A 181 -6.60 7.14 -7.04
CA PRO A 181 -7.00 6.78 -5.67
C PRO A 181 -8.14 5.76 -5.65
N GLY A 182 -7.89 4.59 -5.04
CA GLY A 182 -8.82 3.44 -4.96
C GLY A 182 -9.62 3.33 -3.66
N SER A 183 -9.42 4.26 -2.69
CA SER A 183 -10.03 4.13 -1.36
C SER A 183 -11.56 4.21 -1.35
N LYS A 184 -12.17 4.86 -2.33
CA LYS A 184 -13.63 4.99 -2.47
C LYS A 184 -14.23 4.05 -3.52
N ASN A 185 -13.42 3.44 -4.36
CA ASN A 185 -13.86 2.55 -5.44
C ASN A 185 -12.79 1.48 -5.67
N SER A 186 -13.09 0.24 -5.33
CA SER A 186 -12.20 -0.90 -5.50
C SER A 186 -11.79 -1.15 -6.96
N ASP A 187 -12.59 -0.69 -7.92
CA ASP A 187 -12.35 -0.89 -9.36
C ASP A 187 -11.61 0.29 -10.02
N ALA A 188 -11.25 1.32 -9.25
CA ALA A 188 -10.65 2.55 -9.79
C ALA A 188 -9.39 2.29 -10.65
N ARG A 189 -8.58 1.28 -10.32
CA ARG A 189 -7.35 0.92 -11.04
C ARG A 189 -7.55 -0.13 -12.14
N LYS A 190 -8.74 -0.77 -12.21
CA LYS A 190 -9.06 -1.86 -13.13
C LYS A 190 -8.82 -1.54 -14.62
N PRO A 191 -9.10 -0.32 -15.13
CA PRO A 191 -8.83 0.02 -16.52
C PRO A 191 -7.35 -0.07 -16.92
N ALA A 192 -6.39 -0.03 -15.97
CA ALA A 192 -4.97 -0.09 -16.26
C ALA A 192 -4.58 -1.28 -17.14
N LEU A 193 -5.17 -2.44 -16.90
CA LEU A 193 -4.90 -3.64 -17.71
C LEU A 193 -5.32 -3.42 -19.15
N LYS A 194 -6.56 -3.00 -19.40
CA LYS A 194 -7.11 -2.79 -20.76
C LYS A 194 -6.33 -1.73 -21.53
N GLU A 195 -6.02 -0.62 -20.87
CA GLU A 195 -5.42 0.55 -21.52
C GLU A 195 -3.91 0.41 -21.77
N LEU A 196 -3.22 -0.42 -20.97
CA LEU A 196 -1.76 -0.47 -21.00
C LEU A 196 -1.19 -1.82 -21.46
N LEU A 197 -1.93 -2.92 -21.42
CA LEU A 197 -1.41 -4.26 -21.76
C LEU A 197 -0.70 -4.29 -23.13
N ALA A 198 -1.33 -3.74 -24.17
CA ALA A 198 -0.78 -3.71 -25.52
C ALA A 198 0.44 -2.79 -25.69
N LYS A 199 0.72 -1.94 -24.68
CA LYS A 199 1.84 -0.98 -24.66
C LYS A 199 3.06 -1.51 -23.93
N LEU A 200 2.95 -2.67 -23.25
CA LEU A 200 4.01 -3.26 -22.47
C LEU A 200 5.08 -3.91 -23.36
N SER A 201 6.32 -3.89 -22.93
CA SER A 201 7.38 -4.68 -23.55
C SER A 201 7.26 -6.16 -23.15
N PRO A 202 7.80 -7.11 -23.93
CA PRO A 202 7.72 -8.54 -23.60
C PRO A 202 8.33 -8.92 -22.24
N ASN A 203 9.31 -8.14 -21.78
CA ASN A 203 10.03 -8.36 -20.51
C ASN A 203 9.66 -7.31 -19.44
N VAL A 204 8.46 -6.77 -19.51
CA VAL A 204 7.97 -5.76 -18.56
C VAL A 204 8.02 -6.27 -17.11
N VAL A 205 8.28 -5.35 -16.19
CA VAL A 205 8.00 -5.56 -14.76
C VAL A 205 6.79 -4.69 -14.40
N VAL A 206 5.76 -5.30 -13.81
CA VAL A 206 4.59 -4.56 -13.32
C VAL A 206 4.62 -4.59 -11.79
N VAL A 207 4.53 -3.40 -11.18
CA VAL A 207 4.45 -3.22 -9.72
C VAL A 207 3.11 -2.58 -9.40
N ILE A 208 2.35 -3.19 -8.49
CA ILE A 208 1.03 -2.70 -8.07
C ILE A 208 1.06 -2.52 -6.55
N ASP A 209 0.81 -1.29 -6.09
CA ASP A 209 0.68 -0.98 -4.66
C ASP A 209 -0.74 -1.28 -4.13
N ASP A 210 -0.88 -1.30 -2.80
CA ASP A 210 -2.15 -1.48 -2.09
C ASP A 210 -2.83 -2.86 -2.29
N VAL A 211 -2.10 -3.93 -2.64
CA VAL A 211 -2.73 -5.24 -2.94
C VAL A 211 -3.31 -5.97 -1.71
N ASN A 212 -3.24 -5.37 -0.53
CA ASN A 212 -4.06 -5.78 0.60
C ASN A 212 -5.54 -5.41 0.39
N ARG A 213 -5.84 -4.50 -0.55
CA ARG A 213 -7.20 -4.22 -1.01
C ARG A 213 -7.61 -5.23 -2.07
N ILE A 214 -8.90 -5.58 -2.07
CA ILE A 214 -9.45 -6.62 -2.96
C ILE A 214 -9.34 -6.26 -4.45
N GLY A 215 -9.57 -5.00 -4.81
CA GLY A 215 -9.53 -4.53 -6.21
C GLY A 215 -8.13 -4.61 -6.80
N GLU A 216 -7.12 -4.15 -6.07
CA GLU A 216 -5.72 -4.19 -6.49
C GLU A 216 -5.17 -5.63 -6.51
N ARG A 217 -5.64 -6.49 -5.59
CA ARG A 217 -5.33 -7.92 -5.62
C ARG A 217 -5.86 -8.57 -6.89
N GLN A 218 -7.12 -8.36 -7.22
CA GLN A 218 -7.75 -8.88 -8.44
C GLN A 218 -7.08 -8.34 -9.70
N LEU A 219 -6.68 -7.06 -9.71
CA LEU A 219 -5.93 -6.46 -10.81
C LEU A 219 -4.58 -7.15 -11.01
N SER A 220 -3.86 -7.46 -9.91
CA SER A 220 -2.56 -8.15 -9.99
C SER A 220 -2.69 -9.56 -10.57
N GLU A 221 -3.73 -10.29 -10.20
CA GLU A 221 -4.04 -11.62 -10.74
C GLU A 221 -4.43 -11.55 -12.22
N ALA A 222 -5.20 -10.52 -12.61
CA ALA A 222 -5.56 -10.29 -14.01
C ALA A 222 -4.34 -9.98 -14.88
N PHE A 223 -3.40 -9.14 -14.40
CA PHE A 223 -2.12 -8.91 -15.09
C PHE A 223 -1.29 -10.18 -15.20
N ALA A 224 -1.19 -10.97 -14.14
CA ALA A 224 -0.45 -12.24 -14.15
C ALA A 224 -1.02 -13.23 -15.18
N LYS A 225 -2.36 -13.31 -15.28
CA LYS A 225 -3.06 -14.13 -16.29
C LYS A 225 -2.79 -13.63 -17.71
N ALA A 226 -2.75 -12.31 -17.92
CA ALA A 226 -2.49 -11.71 -19.21
C ALA A 226 -1.01 -11.78 -19.64
N LEU A 227 -0.10 -12.05 -18.70
CA LEU A 227 1.35 -12.14 -18.91
C LEU A 227 1.87 -13.55 -18.57
N PRO A 228 1.57 -14.59 -19.34
CA PRO A 228 1.79 -15.99 -18.96
C PRO A 228 3.26 -16.38 -18.80
N ARG A 229 4.20 -15.58 -19.33
CA ARG A 229 5.65 -15.76 -19.14
C ARG A 229 6.23 -15.07 -17.92
N HIS A 230 5.35 -14.49 -17.08
CA HIS A 230 5.75 -13.79 -15.86
C HIS A 230 5.30 -14.54 -14.62
N THR A 231 5.95 -14.25 -13.50
CA THR A 231 5.60 -14.75 -12.17
C THR A 231 5.03 -13.60 -11.36
N LEU A 232 3.92 -13.85 -10.67
CA LEU A 232 3.34 -12.96 -9.68
C LEU A 232 3.93 -13.27 -8.31
N ASN A 233 4.55 -12.29 -7.68
CA ASN A 233 5.01 -12.32 -6.30
C ASN A 233 4.26 -11.27 -5.49
N ILE A 234 3.63 -11.68 -4.40
CA ILE A 234 3.00 -10.77 -3.44
C ILE A 234 3.97 -10.56 -2.28
N LEU A 235 4.38 -9.31 -2.09
CA LEU A 235 5.29 -8.90 -1.04
C LEU A 235 4.49 -8.37 0.16
N ASN A 236 4.92 -8.80 1.36
CA ASN A 236 4.31 -8.36 2.62
C ASN A 236 4.85 -6.98 3.03
N HIS A 237 4.57 -5.97 2.20
CA HIS A 237 4.83 -4.57 2.46
C HIS A 237 3.71 -3.95 3.31
N GLU A 238 3.90 -2.72 3.77
CA GLU A 238 2.92 -2.03 4.64
C GLU A 238 1.49 -2.08 4.09
N LYS A 239 1.32 -1.86 2.78
CA LYS A 239 0.02 -1.89 2.10
C LYS A 239 -0.15 -3.13 1.22
N GLY A 240 0.84 -4.02 1.20
CA GLY A 240 0.95 -5.12 0.26
C GLY A 240 1.35 -4.62 -1.14
N THR A 241 2.28 -5.35 -1.78
CA THR A 241 2.74 -5.01 -3.13
C THR A 241 2.77 -6.25 -4.00
N ALA A 242 2.25 -6.16 -5.22
CA ALA A 242 2.43 -7.19 -6.24
C ALA A 242 3.56 -6.80 -7.18
N VAL A 243 4.44 -7.75 -7.44
CA VAL A 243 5.48 -7.66 -8.48
C VAL A 243 5.28 -8.78 -9.49
N ILE A 244 4.99 -8.40 -10.74
CA ILE A 244 4.85 -9.33 -11.86
C ILE A 244 6.07 -9.13 -12.74
N SER A 245 6.92 -10.15 -12.83
CA SER A 245 8.20 -10.07 -13.54
C SER A 245 8.46 -11.29 -14.40
N PRO A 246 9.25 -11.18 -15.48
CA PRO A 246 9.67 -12.31 -16.29
C PRO A 246 10.30 -13.43 -15.44
N ARG A 247 9.97 -14.67 -15.81
CA ARG A 247 10.54 -15.91 -15.20
C ARG A 247 12.03 -16.01 -15.41
#